data_9caf4fb2dae19a1db90288a21f897c6c
#
_entry.id   9caf4fb2dae19a1db90288a21f897c6c
#
_cell.length_a   1.000
_cell.length_b   1.000
_cell.length_c   1.000
_cell.angle_alpha   90.00
_cell.angle_beta   90.00
_cell.angle_gamma   90.00
#
_symmetry.space_group_name_H-M   'P 1'
#
loop_
_entity.id
_entity.type
_entity.pdbx_description
1 polymer ?
#
loop_
_entity_poly.entity_id
_entity_poly.type
_entity_poly.pdbx_seq_one_letter_code
_entity_poly.pdbx_strand_id
1 'polypeptide(L)'
;MISFDFNTIADFVVLKFTCPECGEFNETDALSVPTPDFTAETHHDSCNSEDYEHICPKCGHLFDITLNNGFYGGDGEISDLGEDNSLSVKEEFPDNDYEEDLKSMFFDEHVIETIDVLDRIDCLDEPSRKLLYRTLYANIISSMEAYLSDKIISRVLSTTESKRKFVENYKGYNELKLSLSDIYKKMDNIDSCIIKTLRDIIYHNLPVVKNIYKTALGVEIGDISELMKYVAIRHDIVHRNGKDKEGVLHNITKEDVITLATKISDFIRNIESEFSNLHYS
;
A
#
# COMPACT_ATOMS: atom_id res chain seq x y z
N MET A 1 24.99 -14.53 -14.94
CA MET A 1 24.30 -13.53 -14.09
C MET A 1 22.90 -13.37 -14.61
N ILE A 2 21.91 -13.48 -13.75
CA ILE A 2 20.48 -13.27 -14.07
C ILE A 2 19.97 -12.12 -13.20
N SER A 3 19.27 -11.15 -13.82
CA SER A 3 18.57 -10.08 -13.12
C SER A 3 17.10 -10.44 -12.94
N PHE A 4 16.51 -9.99 -11.87
CA PHE A 4 15.09 -10.20 -11.53
C PHE A 4 14.51 -8.96 -10.84
N ASP A 5 13.19 -8.78 -10.93
CA ASP A 5 12.49 -7.69 -10.28
C ASP A 5 11.71 -8.21 -9.06
N PHE A 6 11.55 -7.35 -8.05
CA PHE A 6 10.70 -7.62 -6.89
C PHE A 6 9.99 -6.34 -6.41
N ASN A 7 9.02 -6.51 -5.52
CA ASN A 7 8.23 -5.41 -5.01
C ASN A 7 8.99 -4.63 -3.93
N THR A 8 9.02 -3.31 -4.03
CA THR A 8 9.70 -2.39 -3.09
C THR A 8 9.26 -2.51 -1.65
N ILE A 9 8.07 -3.07 -1.39
CA ILE A 9 7.49 -3.21 -0.04
C ILE A 9 7.58 -4.63 0.51
N ALA A 10 8.19 -5.57 -0.23
CA ALA A 10 8.50 -6.87 0.32
C ALA A 10 9.51 -6.71 1.47
N ASP A 11 9.33 -7.43 2.56
CA ASP A 11 10.33 -7.48 3.64
C ASP A 11 11.46 -8.42 3.28
N PHE A 12 11.11 -9.54 2.63
CA PHE A 12 12.06 -10.57 2.25
C PHE A 12 11.80 -11.08 0.84
N VAL A 13 12.87 -11.55 0.22
CA VAL A 13 12.85 -12.25 -1.07
C VAL A 13 13.50 -13.62 -0.86
N VAL A 14 12.84 -14.66 -1.37
CA VAL A 14 13.38 -16.03 -1.43
C VAL A 14 13.56 -16.42 -2.88
N LEU A 15 14.77 -16.80 -3.25
CA LEU A 15 15.13 -17.21 -4.62
C LEU A 15 15.13 -18.74 -4.72
N LYS A 16 14.52 -19.27 -5.77
CA LYS A 16 14.50 -20.69 -6.08
C LYS A 16 15.06 -20.91 -7.48
N PHE A 17 16.09 -21.75 -7.57
CA PHE A 17 16.78 -22.01 -8.81
C PHE A 17 17.47 -23.37 -8.81
N THR A 18 17.93 -23.82 -9.96
CA THR A 18 18.72 -25.06 -10.10
C THR A 18 20.19 -24.71 -10.25
N CYS A 19 21.06 -25.32 -9.45
CA CYS A 19 22.49 -25.12 -9.54
C CYS A 19 23.00 -25.61 -10.91
N PRO A 20 23.71 -24.77 -11.70
CA PRO A 20 24.21 -25.15 -13.01
C PRO A 20 25.34 -26.20 -12.95
N GLU A 21 26.06 -26.26 -11.82
CA GLU A 21 27.19 -27.17 -11.67
C GLU A 21 26.81 -28.61 -11.36
N CYS A 22 25.72 -28.81 -10.60
CA CYS A 22 25.34 -30.16 -10.12
C CYS A 22 23.87 -30.56 -10.30
N GLY A 23 23.05 -29.65 -10.83
CA GLY A 23 21.61 -29.87 -11.05
C GLY A 23 20.75 -29.93 -9.80
N GLU A 24 21.28 -29.56 -8.63
CA GLU A 24 20.52 -29.54 -7.36
C GLU A 24 19.59 -28.34 -7.31
N PHE A 25 18.36 -28.57 -6.81
CA PHE A 25 17.42 -27.48 -6.54
C PHE A 25 17.88 -26.70 -5.30
N ASN A 26 17.92 -25.38 -5.41
CA ASN A 26 18.30 -24.47 -4.35
C ASN A 26 17.15 -23.55 -4.01
N GLU A 27 17.00 -23.29 -2.72
CA GLU A 27 16.12 -22.27 -2.15
C GLU A 27 16.97 -21.45 -1.15
N THR A 28 17.03 -20.14 -1.31
CA THR A 28 17.76 -19.27 -0.39
C THR A 28 17.03 -19.16 0.94
N ASP A 29 17.74 -18.78 1.99
CA ASP A 29 17.09 -18.19 3.14
C ASP A 29 16.32 -16.93 2.74
N ALA A 30 15.45 -16.42 3.63
CA ALA A 30 14.74 -15.17 3.42
C ALA A 30 15.76 -14.00 3.41
N LEU A 31 15.97 -13.39 2.24
CA LEU A 31 16.88 -12.27 2.04
C LEU A 31 16.12 -10.97 2.35
N SER A 32 16.60 -10.18 3.29
CA SER A 32 15.99 -8.90 3.67
C SER A 32 16.05 -7.91 2.52
N VAL A 33 14.94 -7.26 2.21
CA VAL A 33 14.89 -6.22 1.18
C VAL A 33 15.39 -4.90 1.77
N PRO A 34 16.41 -4.26 1.18
CA PRO A 34 16.92 -2.98 1.69
C PRO A 34 15.82 -1.91 1.64
N THR A 35 15.71 -1.12 2.72
CA THR A 35 14.74 -0.02 2.77
C THR A 35 15.21 1.14 1.90
N PRO A 36 14.38 1.70 1.00
CA PRO A 36 14.73 2.90 0.23
C PRO A 36 15.06 4.11 1.12
N ASP A 37 15.95 4.98 0.67
CA ASP A 37 16.17 6.26 1.34
C ASP A 37 15.03 7.23 0.99
N PHE A 38 14.06 7.35 1.89
CA PHE A 38 12.92 8.25 1.75
C PHE A 38 13.25 9.74 1.88
N THR A 39 14.49 10.09 2.20
CA THR A 39 14.95 11.48 2.24
C THR A 39 15.55 11.97 0.92
N ALA A 40 15.77 11.06 -0.02
CA ALA A 40 16.36 11.35 -1.32
C ALA A 40 15.42 12.17 -2.21
N GLU A 41 15.99 13.08 -2.98
CA GLU A 41 15.26 13.94 -3.92
C GLU A 41 15.01 13.26 -5.28
N THR A 42 15.81 12.24 -5.62
CA THR A 42 15.71 11.52 -6.89
C THR A 42 15.59 10.01 -6.66
N HIS A 43 15.03 9.30 -7.65
CA HIS A 43 14.93 7.84 -7.61
C HIS A 43 16.30 7.17 -7.46
N HIS A 44 17.29 7.63 -8.21
CA HIS A 44 18.63 7.07 -8.18
C HIS A 44 19.27 7.17 -6.78
N ASP A 45 19.07 8.30 -6.10
CA ASP A 45 19.63 8.53 -4.77
C ASP A 45 18.83 7.79 -3.68
N SER A 46 17.61 7.33 -3.98
CA SER A 46 16.78 6.56 -3.05
C SER A 46 17.12 5.07 -3.02
N CYS A 47 17.91 4.57 -3.99
CA CYS A 47 18.27 3.17 -4.06
C CYS A 47 19.31 2.80 -3.01
N ASN A 48 18.92 1.85 -2.14
CA ASN A 48 19.84 1.15 -1.25
C ASN A 48 20.07 -0.27 -1.77
N SER A 49 21.30 -0.78 -1.54
CA SER A 49 21.73 -2.09 -2.01
C SER A 49 22.20 -2.95 -0.84
N GLU A 50 21.95 -4.25 -0.92
CA GLU A 50 22.42 -5.23 0.06
C GLU A 50 22.90 -6.50 -0.67
N ASP A 51 24.05 -7.03 -0.22
CA ASP A 51 24.70 -8.20 -0.84
C ASP A 51 24.54 -9.43 0.07
N TYR A 52 24.27 -10.57 -0.56
CA TYR A 52 24.07 -11.86 0.08
C TYR A 52 24.86 -12.95 -0.63
N GLU A 53 25.17 -14.00 0.10
CA GLU A 53 25.81 -15.21 -0.42
C GLU A 53 24.91 -16.43 -0.20
N HIS A 54 24.79 -17.29 -1.21
CA HIS A 54 24.15 -18.59 -1.08
C HIS A 54 25.07 -19.71 -1.54
N ILE A 55 25.19 -20.76 -0.75
CA ILE A 55 26.05 -21.91 -1.04
C ILE A 55 25.19 -23.13 -1.39
N CYS A 56 25.43 -23.69 -2.58
CA CYS A 56 24.75 -24.92 -2.97
C CYS A 56 25.03 -26.04 -1.97
N PRO A 57 24.02 -26.67 -1.36
CA PRO A 57 24.19 -27.67 -0.30
C PRO A 57 24.86 -28.98 -0.82
N LYS A 58 24.83 -29.21 -2.14
CA LYS A 58 25.35 -30.44 -2.72
C LYS A 58 26.79 -30.32 -3.21
N CYS A 59 27.13 -29.26 -3.92
CA CYS A 59 28.46 -29.12 -4.53
C CYS A 59 29.32 -28.01 -3.92
N GLY A 60 28.76 -27.18 -3.04
CA GLY A 60 29.48 -26.08 -2.40
C GLY A 60 29.73 -24.87 -3.33
N HIS A 61 29.07 -24.80 -4.50
CA HIS A 61 29.18 -23.65 -5.39
C HIS A 61 28.56 -22.41 -4.70
N LEU A 62 29.29 -21.28 -4.78
CA LEU A 62 28.88 -20.01 -4.18
C LEU A 62 28.14 -19.16 -5.23
N PHE A 63 27.01 -18.58 -4.82
CA PHE A 63 26.25 -17.60 -5.58
C PHE A 63 26.26 -16.26 -4.83
N ASP A 64 26.69 -15.20 -5.50
CA ASP A 64 26.56 -13.84 -5.00
C ASP A 64 25.22 -13.28 -5.46
N ILE A 65 24.48 -12.65 -4.54
CA ILE A 65 23.15 -12.09 -4.78
C ILE A 65 23.18 -10.65 -4.30
N THR A 66 22.77 -9.72 -5.17
CA THR A 66 22.62 -8.31 -4.81
C THR A 66 21.14 -7.92 -4.93
N LEU A 67 20.58 -7.27 -3.91
CA LEU A 67 19.24 -6.67 -3.94
C LEU A 67 19.38 -5.15 -3.92
N ASN A 68 18.69 -4.48 -4.84
CA ASN A 68 18.59 -3.02 -4.90
C ASN A 68 17.15 -2.61 -4.70
N ASN A 69 16.87 -1.63 -3.85
CA ASN A 69 15.50 -1.16 -3.63
C ASN A 69 15.43 0.36 -3.60
N GLY A 70 14.53 0.93 -4.41
CA GLY A 70 14.29 2.36 -4.54
C GLY A 70 12.81 2.70 -4.62
N PHE A 71 12.45 3.97 -4.83
CA PHE A 71 11.06 4.44 -4.79
C PHE A 71 10.10 3.76 -5.78
N TYR A 72 10.58 3.32 -6.94
CA TYR A 72 9.71 2.85 -8.03
C TYR A 72 9.87 1.37 -8.36
N GLY A 73 10.82 0.67 -7.77
CA GLY A 73 11.05 -0.75 -8.02
C GLY A 73 12.22 -1.27 -7.21
N GLY A 74 12.16 -2.56 -6.91
CA GLY A 74 13.26 -3.35 -6.45
C GLY A 74 13.74 -4.25 -7.58
N ASP A 75 15.05 -4.37 -7.75
CA ASP A 75 15.69 -5.29 -8.66
C ASP A 75 16.82 -6.05 -7.96
N GLY A 76 17.14 -7.21 -8.48
CA GLY A 76 18.24 -8.01 -7.95
C GLY A 76 19.00 -8.73 -9.03
N GLU A 77 20.19 -9.16 -8.68
CA GLU A 77 21.09 -9.94 -9.56
C GLU A 77 21.60 -11.16 -8.80
N ILE A 78 21.70 -12.28 -9.48
CA ILE A 78 22.38 -13.49 -8.99
C ILE A 78 23.49 -13.91 -9.94
N SER A 79 24.69 -14.13 -9.39
CA SER A 79 25.86 -14.57 -10.15
C SER A 79 25.72 -16.01 -10.62
N ASP A 80 26.50 -16.38 -11.62
CA ASP A 80 26.78 -17.76 -12.10
C ASP A 80 25.52 -18.58 -12.50
N LEU A 81 24.33 -17.97 -12.56
CA LEU A 81 23.18 -18.55 -13.23
C LEU A 81 23.20 -18.19 -14.72
N GLY A 82 23.09 -19.19 -15.60
CA GLY A 82 22.97 -18.99 -17.05
C GLY A 82 21.51 -18.66 -17.42
N GLU A 83 21.33 -18.01 -18.59
CA GLU A 83 19.99 -17.59 -19.10
C GLU A 83 19.01 -18.76 -19.28
N ASP A 84 19.49 -19.99 -19.38
CA ASP A 84 18.69 -21.22 -19.50
C ASP A 84 18.13 -21.73 -18.16
N ASN A 85 18.55 -21.15 -17.03
CA ASN A 85 18.08 -21.54 -15.71
C ASN A 85 16.81 -20.76 -15.31
N SER A 86 15.77 -21.50 -14.90
CA SER A 86 14.56 -20.89 -14.35
C SER A 86 14.85 -20.35 -12.95
N LEU A 87 14.84 -19.03 -12.80
CA LEU A 87 14.83 -18.36 -11.50
C LEU A 87 13.37 -18.05 -11.13
N SER A 88 12.95 -18.47 -9.95
CA SER A 88 11.67 -18.09 -9.35
C SER A 88 11.92 -17.22 -8.13
N VAL A 89 11.26 -16.08 -8.07
CA VAL A 89 11.32 -15.12 -6.98
C VAL A 89 10.04 -15.23 -6.17
N LYS A 90 10.15 -15.55 -4.90
CA LYS A 90 9.05 -15.54 -3.95
C LYS A 90 9.24 -14.32 -3.03
N GLU A 91 8.29 -13.43 -3.03
CA GLU A 91 8.26 -12.27 -2.16
C GLU A 91 7.54 -12.62 -0.87
N GLU A 92 8.10 -12.22 0.27
CA GLU A 92 7.46 -12.32 1.57
C GLU A 92 7.19 -10.90 2.07
N PHE A 93 5.94 -10.65 2.40
CA PHE A 93 5.48 -9.37 2.90
C PHE A 93 5.36 -9.42 4.43
N PRO A 94 5.41 -8.27 5.12
CA PRO A 94 5.26 -8.23 6.57
C PRO A 94 4.08 -9.08 7.03
N ASP A 95 4.27 -9.85 8.11
CA ASP A 95 3.18 -10.61 8.73
C ASP A 95 2.10 -9.63 9.22
N ASN A 96 0.95 -9.65 8.56
CA ASN A 96 -0.10 -8.64 8.70
C ASN A 96 -0.86 -8.70 10.03
N ASP A 97 -0.76 -9.78 10.80
CA ASP A 97 -1.58 -9.95 12.00
C ASP A 97 -1.23 -8.99 13.15
N TYR A 98 0.03 -8.52 13.22
CA TYR A 98 0.46 -7.55 14.25
C TYR A 98 0.34 -6.08 13.78
N GLU A 99 0.38 -5.82 12.46
CA GLU A 99 0.29 -4.48 11.89
C GLU A 99 -1.14 -3.96 11.77
N GLU A 100 -2.15 -4.83 11.78
CA GLU A 100 -3.54 -4.40 11.60
C GLU A 100 -4.08 -3.58 12.78
N ASP A 101 -3.77 -4.02 14.01
CA ASP A 101 -4.10 -3.23 15.20
C ASP A 101 -3.29 -1.94 15.28
N LEU A 102 -2.04 -1.96 14.79
CA LEU A 102 -1.19 -0.78 14.72
C LEU A 102 -1.72 0.26 13.72
N LYS A 103 -2.21 -0.12 12.55
CA LYS A 103 -2.68 0.84 11.52
C LYS A 103 -3.91 1.64 11.94
N SER A 104 -4.84 1.01 12.65
CA SER A 104 -5.96 1.70 13.30
C SER A 104 -5.46 2.64 14.40
N MET A 105 -4.48 2.20 15.18
CA MET A 105 -3.83 2.97 16.23
C MET A 105 -3.04 4.16 15.67
N PHE A 106 -2.30 4.01 14.57
CA PHE A 106 -1.62 5.12 13.89
C PHE A 106 -2.59 6.18 13.36
N PHE A 107 -3.76 5.79 12.88
CA PHE A 107 -4.76 6.75 12.47
C PHE A 107 -5.30 7.55 13.68
N ASP A 108 -5.60 6.88 14.79
CA ASP A 108 -6.07 7.53 16.02
C ASP A 108 -4.98 8.44 16.61
N GLU A 109 -3.71 8.04 16.61
CA GLU A 109 -2.57 8.88 17.00
C GLU A 109 -2.47 10.12 16.13
N HIS A 110 -2.56 9.98 14.82
CA HIS A 110 -2.52 11.11 13.89
C HIS A 110 -3.69 12.10 14.08
N VAL A 111 -4.87 11.59 14.40
CA VAL A 111 -6.02 12.43 14.74
C VAL A 111 -5.79 13.18 16.05
N ILE A 112 -5.24 12.51 17.08
CA ILE A 112 -4.89 13.14 18.37
C ILE A 112 -3.84 14.24 18.16
N GLU A 113 -2.78 13.96 17.43
CA GLU A 113 -1.74 14.95 17.07
C GLU A 113 -2.34 16.15 16.34
N THR A 114 -3.26 15.91 15.42
CA THR A 114 -3.95 16.98 14.69
C THR A 114 -4.78 17.85 15.63
N ILE A 115 -5.48 17.26 16.60
CA ILE A 115 -6.26 17.98 17.61
C ILE A 115 -5.32 18.81 18.54
N ASP A 116 -4.22 18.23 18.96
CA ASP A 116 -3.21 18.94 19.79
C ASP A 116 -2.60 20.14 19.07
N VAL A 117 -2.39 20.04 17.76
CA VAL A 117 -1.93 21.17 16.93
C VAL A 117 -2.98 22.27 16.86
N LEU A 118 -4.28 21.91 16.75
CA LEU A 118 -5.39 22.88 16.69
C LEU A 118 -5.39 23.83 17.90
N ASP A 119 -5.10 23.34 19.11
CA ASP A 119 -5.05 24.15 20.32
C ASP A 119 -3.88 25.16 20.31
N ARG A 120 -2.78 24.81 19.62
CA ARG A 120 -1.60 25.66 19.48
C ARG A 120 -1.73 26.72 18.39
N ILE A 121 -2.62 26.51 17.42
CA ILE A 121 -2.86 27.45 16.31
C ILE A 121 -3.60 28.72 16.77
N ASP A 122 -4.31 28.70 17.89
CA ASP A 122 -5.12 29.84 18.36
C ASP A 122 -4.29 31.10 18.67
N CYS A 123 -2.98 30.97 18.88
CA CYS A 123 -2.09 32.12 19.08
C CYS A 123 -1.66 32.82 17.77
N LEU A 124 -1.97 32.26 16.59
CA LEU A 124 -1.58 32.82 15.31
C LEU A 124 -2.57 33.89 14.82
N ASP A 125 -2.12 34.71 13.88
CA ASP A 125 -2.99 35.66 13.17
C ASP A 125 -4.07 34.93 12.33
N GLU A 126 -5.18 35.63 12.09
CA GLU A 126 -6.34 35.02 11.42
C GLU A 126 -6.05 34.41 10.04
N PRO A 127 -5.28 35.04 9.13
CA PRO A 127 -4.92 34.44 7.84
C PRO A 127 -4.14 33.12 7.99
N SER A 128 -3.18 33.08 8.91
CA SER A 128 -2.37 31.87 9.19
C SER A 128 -3.21 30.74 9.76
N ARG A 129 -4.12 31.04 10.71
CA ARG A 129 -5.06 30.04 11.24
C ARG A 129 -5.93 29.43 10.15
N LYS A 130 -6.54 30.27 9.30
CA LYS A 130 -7.40 29.80 8.19
C LYS A 130 -6.64 28.92 7.19
N LEU A 131 -5.38 29.23 6.93
CA LEU A 131 -4.52 28.39 6.08
C LEU A 131 -4.29 27.04 6.75
N LEU A 132 -3.93 27.02 8.01
CA LEU A 132 -3.64 25.78 8.74
C LEU A 132 -4.88 24.90 8.91
N TYR A 133 -6.06 25.46 9.20
CA TYR A 133 -7.30 24.67 9.26
C TYR A 133 -7.60 23.96 7.95
N ARG A 134 -7.42 24.63 6.80
CA ARG A 134 -7.58 23.99 5.47
C ARG A 134 -6.54 22.90 5.25
N THR A 135 -5.30 23.12 5.66
CA THR A 135 -4.23 22.14 5.52
C THR A 135 -4.52 20.89 6.36
N LEU A 136 -4.88 21.06 7.62
CA LEU A 136 -5.24 19.97 8.53
C LEU A 136 -6.49 19.21 8.05
N TYR A 137 -7.49 19.93 7.55
CA TYR A 137 -8.68 19.32 6.95
C TYR A 137 -8.31 18.38 5.78
N ALA A 138 -7.46 18.85 4.87
CA ALA A 138 -7.01 18.04 3.74
C ALA A 138 -6.14 16.85 4.20
N ASN A 139 -5.31 17.04 5.21
CA ASN A 139 -4.46 15.99 5.76
C ASN A 139 -5.29 14.86 6.40
N ILE A 140 -6.32 15.15 7.19
CA ILE A 140 -7.20 14.13 7.78
C ILE A 140 -7.85 13.25 6.70
N ILE A 141 -8.30 13.82 5.59
CA ILE A 141 -8.82 13.04 4.45
C ILE A 141 -7.73 12.15 3.85
N SER A 142 -6.52 12.69 3.68
CA SER A 142 -5.39 11.91 3.14
C SER A 142 -5.01 10.74 4.05
N SER A 143 -5.07 10.92 5.37
CA SER A 143 -4.85 9.84 6.34
C SER A 143 -5.93 8.76 6.26
N MET A 144 -7.19 9.14 6.04
CA MET A 144 -8.27 8.17 5.75
C MET A 144 -8.00 7.39 4.46
N GLU A 145 -7.56 8.08 3.39
CA GLU A 145 -7.24 7.44 2.11
C GLU A 145 -6.12 6.42 2.28
N ALA A 146 -5.06 6.77 3.03
CA ALA A 146 -3.95 5.88 3.34
C ALA A 146 -4.41 4.66 4.14
N TYR A 147 -5.18 4.85 5.23
CA TYR A 147 -5.74 3.76 6.00
C TYR A 147 -6.57 2.80 5.12
N LEU A 148 -7.48 3.33 4.28
CA LEU A 148 -8.30 2.50 3.40
C LEU A 148 -7.48 1.71 2.39
N SER A 149 -6.41 2.30 1.86
CA SER A 149 -5.48 1.64 0.95
C SER A 149 -4.74 0.49 1.65
N ASP A 150 -4.11 0.78 2.78
CA ASP A 150 -3.31 -0.20 3.49
C ASP A 150 -4.16 -1.37 4.00
N LYS A 151 -5.34 -1.06 4.54
CA LYS A 151 -6.26 -2.10 5.03
C LYS A 151 -6.72 -3.04 3.93
N ILE A 152 -7.10 -2.51 2.76
CA ILE A 152 -7.56 -3.36 1.66
C ILE A 152 -6.43 -4.18 1.06
N ILE A 153 -5.22 -3.63 0.91
CA ILE A 153 -4.05 -4.36 0.42
C ILE A 153 -3.75 -5.52 1.36
N SER A 154 -3.63 -5.24 2.65
CA SER A 154 -3.39 -6.23 3.68
C SER A 154 -4.42 -7.36 3.64
N ARG A 155 -5.72 -7.02 3.67
CA ARG A 155 -6.80 -8.01 3.70
C ARG A 155 -6.97 -8.79 2.40
N VAL A 156 -6.76 -8.18 1.26
CA VAL A 156 -6.81 -8.91 -0.03
C VAL A 156 -5.67 -9.91 -0.12
N LEU A 157 -4.48 -9.55 0.36
CA LEU A 157 -3.30 -10.42 0.30
C LEU A 157 -3.29 -11.54 1.37
N SER A 158 -4.05 -11.40 2.45
CA SER A 158 -4.01 -12.31 3.60
C SER A 158 -4.39 -13.76 3.27
N THR A 159 -5.25 -13.99 2.28
CA THR A 159 -5.68 -15.35 1.90
C THR A 159 -5.78 -15.54 0.40
N THR A 160 -5.56 -16.76 -0.08
CA THR A 160 -5.78 -17.12 -1.49
C THR A 160 -7.22 -16.88 -1.95
N GLU A 161 -8.19 -17.04 -1.04
CA GLU A 161 -9.61 -16.80 -1.35
C GLU A 161 -9.89 -15.31 -1.55
N SER A 162 -9.36 -14.44 -0.71
CA SER A 162 -9.50 -12.99 -0.83
C SER A 162 -8.86 -12.46 -2.12
N LYS A 163 -7.65 -12.93 -2.44
CA LYS A 163 -6.98 -12.63 -3.72
C LYS A 163 -7.86 -13.03 -4.91
N ARG A 164 -8.38 -14.25 -4.88
CA ARG A 164 -9.26 -14.77 -5.94
C ARG A 164 -10.53 -13.94 -6.06
N LYS A 165 -11.23 -13.65 -4.96
CA LYS A 165 -12.44 -12.81 -4.94
C LYS A 165 -12.16 -11.41 -5.53
N PHE A 166 -11.03 -10.81 -5.16
CA PHE A 166 -10.63 -9.52 -5.73
C PHE A 166 -10.43 -9.61 -7.24
N VAL A 167 -9.62 -10.57 -7.72
CA VAL A 167 -9.33 -10.75 -9.15
C VAL A 167 -10.58 -11.02 -9.97
N GLU A 168 -11.50 -11.87 -9.47
CA GLU A 168 -12.75 -12.23 -10.16
C GLU A 168 -13.75 -11.06 -10.22
N ASN A 169 -13.74 -10.15 -9.25
CA ASN A 169 -14.75 -9.08 -9.14
C ASN A 169 -14.23 -7.69 -9.55
N TYR A 170 -12.92 -7.51 -9.70
CA TYR A 170 -12.36 -6.23 -10.11
C TYR A 170 -12.58 -6.01 -11.62
N LYS A 171 -13.35 -4.98 -11.96
CA LYS A 171 -13.75 -4.71 -13.36
C LYS A 171 -12.56 -4.55 -14.31
N GLY A 172 -11.45 -3.97 -13.84
CA GLY A 172 -10.25 -3.77 -14.65
C GLY A 172 -9.61 -5.09 -15.12
N TYR A 173 -9.81 -6.18 -14.40
CA TYR A 173 -9.31 -7.50 -14.82
C TYR A 173 -10.26 -8.23 -15.77
N ASN A 174 -11.56 -8.01 -15.67
CA ASN A 174 -12.56 -8.67 -16.52
C ASN A 174 -12.45 -8.30 -18.00
N GLU A 175 -11.83 -7.18 -18.32
CA GLU A 175 -11.64 -6.71 -19.69
C GLU A 175 -10.31 -7.13 -20.31
N LEU A 176 -9.43 -7.79 -19.51
CA LEU A 176 -8.11 -8.22 -19.99
C LEU A 176 -8.22 -9.47 -20.88
N LYS A 177 -7.74 -9.34 -22.13
CA LYS A 177 -7.54 -10.48 -23.03
C LYS A 177 -6.09 -10.93 -22.89
N LEU A 178 -5.88 -12.11 -22.30
CA LEU A 178 -4.57 -12.69 -22.05
C LEU A 178 -4.34 -13.94 -22.92
N SER A 179 -3.11 -14.13 -23.42
CA SER A 179 -2.66 -15.40 -23.96
C SER A 179 -2.45 -16.41 -22.83
N LEU A 180 -2.41 -17.71 -23.14
CA LEU A 180 -2.08 -18.74 -22.14
C LEU A 180 -0.71 -18.50 -21.50
N SER A 181 0.27 -18.06 -22.27
CA SER A 181 1.60 -17.71 -21.76
C SER A 181 1.55 -16.55 -20.76
N ASP A 182 0.75 -15.51 -21.06
CA ASP A 182 0.61 -14.36 -20.16
C ASP A 182 -0.15 -14.71 -18.89
N ILE A 183 -1.07 -15.68 -18.93
CA ILE A 183 -1.77 -16.17 -17.74
C ILE A 183 -0.77 -16.79 -16.76
N TYR A 184 0.12 -17.69 -17.23
CA TYR A 184 1.13 -18.31 -16.37
C TYR A 184 2.08 -17.27 -15.76
N LYS A 185 2.62 -16.35 -16.58
CA LYS A 185 3.49 -15.27 -16.10
C LYS A 185 2.82 -14.36 -15.06
N LYS A 186 1.51 -14.08 -15.23
CA LYS A 186 0.77 -13.27 -14.25
C LYS A 186 0.41 -14.06 -13.00
N MET A 187 0.22 -15.37 -13.07
CA MET A 187 -0.01 -16.19 -11.89
C MET A 187 1.23 -16.30 -11.00
N ASP A 188 2.42 -16.35 -11.59
CA ASP A 188 3.69 -16.36 -10.86
C ASP A 188 3.91 -15.06 -10.08
N ASN A 189 3.35 -13.93 -10.58
CA ASN A 189 3.46 -12.59 -9.98
C ASN A 189 2.10 -12.01 -9.59
N ILE A 190 1.16 -12.85 -9.15
CA ILE A 190 -0.23 -12.40 -8.92
C ILE A 190 -0.32 -11.35 -7.82
N ASP A 191 0.46 -11.49 -6.75
CA ASP A 191 0.46 -10.59 -5.61
C ASP A 191 0.94 -9.21 -6.01
N SER A 192 2.06 -9.12 -6.74
CA SER A 192 2.57 -7.85 -7.30
C SER A 192 1.57 -7.19 -8.23
N CYS A 193 0.87 -7.97 -9.06
CA CYS A 193 -0.20 -7.44 -9.92
C CYS A 193 -1.38 -6.88 -9.11
N ILE A 194 -1.78 -7.56 -8.03
CA ILE A 194 -2.86 -7.12 -7.14
C ILE A 194 -2.44 -5.84 -6.42
N ILE A 195 -1.26 -5.82 -5.80
CA ILE A 195 -0.74 -4.65 -5.08
C ILE A 195 -0.67 -3.43 -5.99
N LYS A 196 -0.08 -3.57 -7.17
CA LYS A 196 -0.02 -2.47 -8.14
C LYS A 196 -1.41 -1.94 -8.46
N THR A 197 -2.37 -2.84 -8.74
CA THR A 197 -3.74 -2.44 -9.05
C THR A 197 -4.42 -1.75 -7.86
N LEU A 198 -4.24 -2.26 -6.64
CA LEU A 198 -4.82 -1.66 -5.44
C LEU A 198 -4.20 -0.28 -5.14
N ARG A 199 -2.90 -0.09 -5.38
CA ARG A 199 -2.23 1.20 -5.22
C ARG A 199 -2.66 2.25 -6.25
N ASP A 200 -3.04 1.83 -7.45
CA ASP A 200 -3.54 2.72 -8.51
C ASP A 200 -4.99 3.19 -8.25
N ILE A 201 -5.67 2.65 -7.23
CA ILE A 201 -7.03 3.06 -6.88
C ILE A 201 -7.02 4.44 -6.23
N ILE A 202 -7.95 5.27 -6.68
CA ILE A 202 -8.20 6.58 -6.09
C ILE A 202 -9.09 6.41 -4.85
N TYR A 203 -8.50 6.42 -3.65
CA TYR A 203 -9.19 6.09 -2.39
C TYR A 203 -10.20 7.16 -1.92
N HIS A 204 -10.11 8.39 -2.37
CA HIS A 204 -11.19 9.35 -2.16
C HIS A 204 -12.42 9.12 -3.06
N ASN A 205 -12.35 8.22 -4.04
CA ASN A 205 -13.54 7.74 -4.75
C ASN A 205 -14.24 6.66 -3.90
N LEU A 206 -14.81 7.08 -2.79
CA LEU A 206 -15.43 6.20 -1.80
C LEU A 206 -16.47 5.22 -2.38
N PRO A 207 -17.27 5.55 -3.41
CA PRO A 207 -18.14 4.56 -4.06
C PRO A 207 -17.38 3.38 -4.66
N VAL A 208 -16.22 3.61 -5.29
CA VAL A 208 -15.37 2.53 -5.82
C VAL A 208 -14.77 1.71 -4.68
N VAL A 209 -14.24 2.37 -3.66
CA VAL A 209 -13.68 1.72 -2.47
C VAL A 209 -14.74 0.85 -1.79
N LYS A 210 -15.95 1.39 -1.55
CA LYS A 210 -17.08 0.65 -0.98
C LYS A 210 -17.40 -0.63 -1.76
N ASN A 211 -17.41 -0.54 -3.10
CA ASN A 211 -17.66 -1.71 -3.94
C ASN A 211 -16.57 -2.76 -3.78
N ILE A 212 -15.29 -2.37 -3.70
CA ILE A 212 -14.18 -3.30 -3.56
C ILE A 212 -14.23 -3.98 -2.17
N TYR A 213 -14.42 -3.22 -1.09
CA TYR A 213 -14.57 -3.79 0.26
C TYR A 213 -15.69 -4.84 0.30
N LYS A 214 -16.83 -4.53 -0.32
CA LYS A 214 -17.96 -5.46 -0.38
C LYS A 214 -17.66 -6.70 -1.21
N THR A 215 -17.15 -6.55 -2.43
CA THR A 215 -17.02 -7.66 -3.38
C THR A 215 -15.79 -8.54 -3.12
N ALA A 216 -14.67 -7.96 -2.69
CA ALA A 216 -13.44 -8.70 -2.43
C ALA A 216 -13.36 -9.24 -1.01
N LEU A 217 -13.81 -8.46 -0.03
CA LEU A 217 -13.63 -8.76 1.39
C LEU A 217 -14.94 -9.14 2.11
N GLY A 218 -16.11 -8.92 1.49
CA GLY A 218 -17.41 -9.15 2.13
C GLY A 218 -17.78 -8.11 3.20
N VAL A 219 -17.08 -6.98 3.26
CA VAL A 219 -17.24 -5.93 4.27
C VAL A 219 -18.13 -4.80 3.76
N GLU A 220 -19.13 -4.42 4.52
CA GLU A 220 -20.00 -3.28 4.24
C GLU A 220 -19.49 -2.05 5.01
N ILE A 221 -18.84 -1.10 4.34
CA ILE A 221 -18.28 0.09 4.98
C ILE A 221 -19.32 1.18 5.35
N GLY A 222 -20.59 0.83 5.34
CA GLY A 222 -21.68 1.73 5.80
C GLY A 222 -22.05 2.84 4.82
N ASP A 223 -22.70 3.91 5.34
CA ASP A 223 -23.09 5.08 4.55
C ASP A 223 -21.91 6.05 4.38
N ILE A 224 -21.59 6.37 3.15
CA ILE A 224 -20.50 7.27 2.77
C ILE A 224 -20.99 8.67 2.35
N SER A 225 -22.27 8.93 2.43
CA SER A 225 -22.88 10.16 1.86
C SER A 225 -22.34 11.44 2.49
N GLU A 226 -22.12 11.43 3.81
CA GLU A 226 -21.55 12.56 4.54
C GLU A 226 -20.07 12.73 4.21
N LEU A 227 -19.31 11.63 4.16
CA LEU A 227 -17.89 11.65 3.81
C LEU A 227 -17.63 12.18 2.40
N MET A 228 -18.51 11.88 1.45
CA MET A 228 -18.42 12.43 0.09
C MET A 228 -18.48 13.96 0.06
N LYS A 229 -19.21 14.60 0.98
CA LYS A 229 -19.22 16.06 1.10
C LYS A 229 -17.87 16.59 1.58
N TYR A 230 -17.27 15.92 2.56
CA TYR A 230 -15.95 16.30 3.08
C TYR A 230 -14.85 16.10 2.01
N VAL A 231 -14.92 15.02 1.26
CA VAL A 231 -14.02 14.78 0.11
C VAL A 231 -14.16 15.87 -0.95
N ALA A 232 -15.39 16.35 -1.23
CA ALA A 232 -15.58 17.44 -2.18
C ALA A 232 -14.94 18.75 -1.71
N ILE A 233 -15.06 19.09 -0.42
CA ILE A 233 -14.38 20.26 0.17
C ILE A 233 -12.85 20.10 0.08
N ARG A 234 -12.32 18.91 0.40
CA ARG A 234 -10.87 18.62 0.26
C ARG A 234 -10.41 18.79 -1.19
N HIS A 235 -11.19 18.34 -2.16
CA HIS A 235 -10.88 18.54 -3.56
C HIS A 235 -10.74 20.03 -3.91
N ASP A 236 -11.64 20.87 -3.43
CA ASP A 236 -11.59 22.32 -3.63
C ASP A 236 -10.39 22.95 -2.91
N ILE A 237 -10.05 22.47 -1.71
CA ILE A 237 -8.85 22.94 -0.97
C ILE A 237 -7.58 22.66 -1.79
N VAL A 238 -7.41 21.43 -2.28
CA VAL A 238 -6.18 20.99 -2.94
C VAL A 238 -6.05 21.56 -4.35
N HIS A 239 -7.14 21.53 -5.14
CA HIS A 239 -7.09 21.83 -6.57
C HIS A 239 -7.58 23.22 -6.95
N ARG A 240 -8.28 23.93 -6.04
CA ARG A 240 -8.87 25.26 -6.29
C ARG A 240 -8.49 26.30 -5.24
N ASN A 241 -7.43 26.03 -4.50
CA ASN A 241 -6.97 26.91 -3.40
C ASN A 241 -8.10 27.25 -2.40
N GLY A 242 -8.94 26.26 -2.09
CA GLY A 242 -10.04 26.37 -1.14
C GLY A 242 -11.30 27.02 -1.66
N LYS A 243 -11.45 27.22 -2.96
CA LYS A 243 -12.65 27.81 -3.58
C LYS A 243 -13.51 26.70 -4.20
N ASP A 244 -14.82 26.85 -4.06
CA ASP A 244 -15.79 26.02 -4.78
C ASP A 244 -15.81 26.31 -6.30
N LYS A 245 -16.75 25.68 -7.01
CA LYS A 245 -16.90 25.86 -8.46
C LYS A 245 -17.37 27.26 -8.83
N GLU A 246 -18.06 27.94 -7.94
CA GLU A 246 -18.55 29.30 -8.06
C GLU A 246 -17.52 30.36 -7.66
N GLY A 247 -16.34 29.92 -7.17
CA GLY A 247 -15.25 30.79 -6.76
C GLY A 247 -15.36 31.30 -5.32
N VAL A 248 -16.31 30.79 -4.53
CA VAL A 248 -16.51 31.13 -3.13
C VAL A 248 -15.51 30.35 -2.27
N LEU A 249 -14.83 31.04 -1.37
CA LEU A 249 -13.84 30.43 -0.48
C LEU A 249 -14.55 29.64 0.65
N HIS A 250 -14.17 28.38 0.83
CA HIS A 250 -14.59 27.60 2.01
C HIS A 250 -13.99 28.21 3.28
N ASN A 251 -14.85 28.59 4.20
CA ASN A 251 -14.42 29.11 5.51
C ASN A 251 -14.35 27.93 6.50
N ILE A 252 -13.21 27.23 6.48
CA ILE A 252 -12.96 26.09 7.39
C ILE A 252 -12.61 26.65 8.78
N THR A 253 -13.32 26.19 9.79
CA THR A 253 -13.11 26.54 11.19
C THR A 253 -12.42 25.40 11.96
N LYS A 254 -12.02 25.65 13.20
CA LYS A 254 -11.50 24.63 14.12
C LYS A 254 -12.52 23.51 14.34
N GLU A 255 -13.77 23.90 14.55
CA GLU A 255 -14.89 22.97 14.75
C GLU A 255 -15.15 22.06 13.57
N ASP A 256 -14.96 22.57 12.32
CA ASP A 256 -15.08 21.77 11.11
C ASP A 256 -13.98 20.69 11.05
N VAL A 257 -12.74 21.03 11.43
CA VAL A 257 -11.62 20.08 11.48
C VAL A 257 -11.85 19.00 12.53
N ILE A 258 -12.31 19.37 13.73
CA ILE A 258 -12.61 18.43 14.81
C ILE A 258 -13.79 17.51 14.41
N THR A 259 -14.84 18.08 13.82
CA THR A 259 -15.99 17.31 13.34
C THR A 259 -15.57 16.30 12.28
N LEU A 260 -14.76 16.71 11.31
CA LEU A 260 -14.23 15.83 10.28
C LEU A 260 -13.43 14.68 10.89
N ALA A 261 -12.48 14.99 11.79
CA ALA A 261 -11.66 14.01 12.47
C ALA A 261 -12.51 12.96 13.20
N THR A 262 -13.51 13.41 13.97
CA THR A 262 -14.44 12.53 14.69
C THR A 262 -15.22 11.62 13.74
N LYS A 263 -15.76 12.18 12.65
CA LYS A 263 -16.54 11.42 11.66
C LYS A 263 -15.72 10.35 10.95
N ILE A 264 -14.49 10.66 10.62
CA ILE A 264 -13.58 9.69 9.99
C ILE A 264 -13.15 8.63 10.99
N SER A 265 -12.86 8.97 12.25
CA SER A 265 -12.57 8.00 13.30
C SER A 265 -13.74 7.03 13.52
N ASP A 266 -14.98 7.53 13.58
CA ASP A 266 -16.16 6.68 13.69
C ASP A 266 -16.34 5.76 12.48
N PHE A 267 -16.07 6.27 11.27
CA PHE A 267 -16.11 5.48 10.04
C PHE A 267 -15.09 4.36 10.04
N ILE A 268 -13.86 4.63 10.44
CA ILE A 268 -12.77 3.63 10.53
C ILE A 268 -13.11 2.58 11.60
N ARG A 269 -13.59 2.98 12.79
CA ARG A 269 -14.01 2.04 13.82
C ARG A 269 -15.15 1.11 13.36
N ASN A 270 -16.07 1.62 12.56
CA ASN A 270 -17.11 0.78 11.96
C ASN A 270 -16.51 -0.26 11.01
N ILE A 271 -15.54 0.10 10.19
CA ILE A 271 -14.83 -0.83 9.30
C ILE A 271 -14.11 -1.91 10.12
N GLU A 272 -13.39 -1.54 11.18
CA GLU A 272 -12.70 -2.49 12.06
C GLU A 272 -13.69 -3.44 12.75
N SER A 273 -14.84 -2.94 13.21
CA SER A 273 -15.90 -3.76 13.78
C SER A 273 -16.44 -4.79 12.79
N GLU A 274 -16.62 -4.41 11.53
CA GLU A 274 -17.09 -5.33 10.49
C GLU A 274 -16.05 -6.43 10.21
N PHE A 275 -14.76 -6.10 10.16
CA PHE A 275 -13.71 -7.11 10.05
C PHE A 275 -13.68 -8.06 11.25
N SER A 276 -13.82 -7.56 12.47
CA SER A 276 -13.86 -8.38 13.68
C SER A 276 -15.05 -9.36 13.66
N ASN A 277 -16.21 -8.92 13.16
CA ASN A 277 -17.40 -9.78 13.04
C ASN A 277 -17.20 -10.93 12.03
N LEU A 278 -16.41 -10.73 10.97
CA LEU A 278 -16.13 -11.78 9.98
C LEU A 278 -15.25 -12.90 10.53
N HIS A 279 -14.40 -12.63 11.53
CA HIS A 279 -13.55 -13.65 12.17
C HIS A 279 -14.32 -14.59 13.09
N TYR A 280 -15.52 -14.23 13.53
CA TYR A 280 -16.36 -15.03 14.43
C TYR A 280 -17.50 -15.77 13.74
N SER A 281 -17.63 -15.65 12.41
CA SER A 281 -18.66 -16.32 11.58
C SER A 281 -18.05 -17.39 10.70
#